data_1500f882c70c06d5b0f570a456f6350b
#
_entry.id   1500f882c70c06d5b0f570a456f6350b
#
_cell.length_a   1.000
_cell.length_b   1.000
_cell.length_c   1.000
_cell.angle_alpha   90.00
_cell.angle_beta   90.00
_cell.angle_gamma   90.00
#
_symmetry.space_group_name_H-M   'P 1'
#
loop_
_entity.id
_entity.type
_entity.pdbx_description
1 polymer ?
#
loop_
_entity_poly.entity_id
_entity_poly.type
_entity_poly.pdbx_seq_one_letter_code
_entity_poly.pdbx_strand_id
1 'polypeptide(L)'
;MPTRKYTYYDFTISLCPECLKRIDAKIVFENGNVYMLKRCPEHGNSKVLIADDIEYYKNIRNYNKPSETPYTFNTKTHYGCPYDCGLCPDHEQHSCLTIIEITDRCNLTCPTCYAGSSPSHGRHRTLEEVKAMLDTIVENEKEPDVVQISGGEPTLHPQFFDILDYAKTLPIKHIMVNTNGLEIARDFEFAKRLKSYSPDFEIYLQFDSFKEETFRREKELIV
;
A
#
# COMPACT_ATOMS: atom_id res chain seq x y z
N MET A 1 -40.24 26.54 -17.11
CA MET A 1 -39.85 25.51 -16.13
C MET A 1 -38.38 25.77 -15.76
N PRO A 2 -37.99 25.71 -14.51
CA PRO A 2 -36.59 25.87 -14.17
C PRO A 2 -35.82 24.67 -14.71
N THR A 3 -34.86 24.93 -15.58
CA THR A 3 -33.95 23.92 -16.13
C THR A 3 -32.86 23.61 -15.08
N ARG A 4 -32.47 22.34 -14.97
CA ARG A 4 -31.35 21.94 -14.12
C ARG A 4 -30.07 22.60 -14.66
N LYS A 5 -29.24 23.13 -13.75
CA LYS A 5 -27.95 23.75 -14.12
C LYS A 5 -26.84 22.74 -14.44
N TYR A 6 -27.14 21.44 -14.33
CA TYR A 6 -26.18 20.37 -14.55
C TYR A 6 -26.74 19.25 -15.44
N THR A 7 -25.86 18.52 -16.10
CA THR A 7 -26.16 17.27 -16.80
C THR A 7 -25.91 16.10 -15.86
N TYR A 8 -26.91 15.21 -15.69
CA TYR A 8 -26.72 13.96 -14.97
C TYR A 8 -25.82 13.01 -15.79
N TYR A 9 -24.87 12.38 -15.14
CA TYR A 9 -23.97 11.43 -15.78
C TYR A 9 -24.15 10.02 -15.25
N ASP A 10 -24.02 9.82 -13.93
CA ASP A 10 -24.02 8.49 -13.33
C ASP A 10 -24.56 8.51 -11.90
N PHE A 11 -24.90 7.33 -11.40
CA PHE A 11 -25.28 7.09 -10.00
C PHE A 11 -24.16 6.33 -9.30
N THR A 12 -23.92 6.64 -8.03
CA THR A 12 -22.91 5.99 -7.22
C THR A 12 -23.30 5.99 -5.75
N ILE A 13 -22.55 5.25 -4.97
CA ILE A 13 -22.64 5.21 -3.52
C ILE A 13 -21.44 5.97 -2.95
N SER A 14 -21.68 6.72 -1.88
CA SER A 14 -20.67 7.51 -1.20
C SER A 14 -20.88 7.50 0.31
N LEU A 15 -20.07 8.27 1.03
CA LEU A 15 -20.22 8.50 2.46
C LEU A 15 -20.66 9.93 2.72
N CYS A 16 -21.45 10.12 3.77
CA CYS A 16 -21.71 11.44 4.32
C CYS A 16 -20.41 12.02 4.90
N PRO A 17 -20.03 13.27 4.59
CA PRO A 17 -18.81 13.85 5.14
C PRO A 17 -18.81 14.08 6.65
N GLU A 18 -20.01 14.11 7.28
CA GLU A 18 -20.16 14.38 8.71
C GLU A 18 -20.32 13.08 9.53
N CYS A 19 -21.27 12.20 9.16
CA CYS A 19 -21.55 11.00 9.95
C CYS A 19 -20.95 9.72 9.38
N LEU A 20 -20.29 9.78 8.24
CA LEU A 20 -19.66 8.66 7.51
C LEU A 20 -20.61 7.51 7.14
N LYS A 21 -21.91 7.71 7.30
CA LYS A 21 -22.91 6.74 6.85
C LYS A 21 -22.91 6.64 5.33
N ARG A 22 -23.12 5.44 4.82
CA ARG A 22 -23.30 5.17 3.40
C ARG A 22 -24.55 5.87 2.89
N ILE A 23 -24.41 6.64 1.81
CA ILE A 23 -25.48 7.41 1.17
C ILE A 23 -25.39 7.33 -0.34
N ASP A 24 -26.52 7.55 -1.00
CA ASP A 24 -26.58 7.65 -2.45
C ASP A 24 -25.99 8.97 -2.95
N ALA A 25 -25.38 8.92 -4.12
CA ALA A 25 -24.79 10.07 -4.77
C ALA A 25 -25.04 10.06 -6.28
N LYS A 26 -24.98 11.26 -6.88
CA LYS A 26 -25.05 11.46 -8.33
C LYS A 26 -23.78 12.11 -8.82
N ILE A 27 -23.27 11.61 -9.92
CA ILE A 27 -22.21 12.27 -10.68
C ILE A 27 -22.87 13.18 -11.71
N VAL A 28 -22.48 14.43 -11.73
CA VAL A 28 -23.05 15.44 -12.60
C VAL A 28 -21.98 16.32 -13.23
N PHE A 29 -22.27 16.82 -14.44
CA PHE A 29 -21.41 17.78 -15.15
C PHE A 29 -22.02 19.16 -15.06
N GLU A 30 -21.25 20.14 -14.63
CA GLU A 30 -21.65 21.53 -14.49
C GLU A 30 -20.46 22.45 -14.76
N ASN A 31 -20.60 23.38 -15.73
CA ASN A 31 -19.59 24.37 -16.09
C ASN A 31 -18.18 23.80 -16.37
N GLY A 32 -18.11 22.69 -17.12
CA GLY A 32 -16.84 22.05 -17.46
C GLY A 32 -16.29 21.11 -16.37
N ASN A 33 -16.86 21.14 -15.18
CA ASN A 33 -16.41 20.34 -14.04
C ASN A 33 -17.31 19.14 -13.76
N VAL A 34 -16.79 18.18 -13.03
CA VAL A 34 -17.50 16.98 -12.57
C VAL A 34 -17.71 17.07 -11.07
N TYR A 35 -18.95 16.96 -10.64
CA TYR A 35 -19.31 17.02 -9.23
C TYR A 35 -20.04 15.76 -8.80
N MET A 36 -19.83 15.40 -7.53
CA MET A 36 -20.64 14.43 -6.82
C MET A 36 -21.66 15.15 -5.94
N LEU A 37 -22.94 14.96 -6.23
CA LEU A 37 -24.04 15.46 -5.40
C LEU A 37 -24.51 14.34 -4.47
N LYS A 38 -24.47 14.60 -3.17
CA LYS A 38 -24.82 13.65 -2.12
C LYS A 38 -26.01 14.19 -1.30
N ARG A 39 -26.80 13.28 -0.76
CA ARG A 39 -27.87 13.64 0.19
C ARG A 39 -27.86 12.71 1.39
N CYS A 40 -27.51 13.25 2.53
CA CYS A 40 -27.67 12.57 3.81
C CYS A 40 -29.05 12.91 4.42
N PRO A 41 -29.82 11.93 4.92
CA PRO A 41 -31.10 12.21 5.60
C PRO A 41 -30.94 13.10 6.84
N GLU A 42 -29.81 13.00 7.52
CA GLU A 42 -29.52 13.73 8.78
C GLU A 42 -28.81 15.08 8.55
N HIS A 43 -27.88 15.15 7.56
CA HIS A 43 -26.99 16.31 7.35
C HIS A 43 -27.27 17.07 6.04
N GLY A 44 -28.31 16.65 5.29
CA GLY A 44 -28.75 17.35 4.10
C GLY A 44 -27.88 17.09 2.86
N ASN A 45 -27.78 18.11 2.00
CA ASN A 45 -27.11 18.00 0.70
C ASN A 45 -25.67 18.47 0.79
N SER A 46 -24.77 17.76 0.11
CA SER A 46 -23.40 18.17 -0.12
C SER A 46 -22.99 18.03 -1.60
N LYS A 47 -22.08 18.89 -2.05
CA LYS A 47 -21.54 18.90 -3.41
C LYS A 47 -20.02 18.91 -3.34
N VAL A 48 -19.39 17.93 -4.00
CA VAL A 48 -17.93 17.76 -4.00
C VAL A 48 -17.43 17.78 -5.44
N LEU A 49 -16.40 18.58 -5.71
CA LEU A 49 -15.68 18.53 -6.97
C LEU A 49 -14.85 17.26 -7.03
N ILE A 50 -14.98 16.46 -8.09
CA ILE A 50 -14.22 15.21 -8.29
C ILE A 50 -13.29 15.24 -9.50
N ALA A 51 -13.56 16.13 -10.46
CA ALA A 51 -12.64 16.45 -11.54
C ALA A 51 -12.97 17.84 -12.10
N ASP A 52 -11.98 18.54 -12.58
CA ASP A 52 -12.07 19.84 -13.24
C ASP A 52 -12.10 19.76 -14.76
N ASP A 53 -12.11 18.55 -15.31
CA ASP A 53 -12.22 18.26 -16.73
C ASP A 53 -13.15 17.07 -16.96
N ILE A 54 -14.21 17.29 -17.75
CA ILE A 54 -15.24 16.28 -18.05
C ILE A 54 -14.69 15.19 -18.98
N GLU A 55 -13.90 15.59 -19.99
CA GLU A 55 -13.37 14.63 -20.96
C GLU A 55 -12.30 13.73 -20.32
N TYR A 56 -11.45 14.29 -19.49
CA TYR A 56 -10.53 13.51 -18.66
C TYR A 56 -11.31 12.49 -17.81
N TYR A 57 -12.34 12.94 -17.08
CA TYR A 57 -13.14 12.06 -16.21
C TYR A 57 -13.84 10.93 -16.97
N LYS A 58 -14.36 11.21 -18.18
CA LYS A 58 -14.95 10.16 -19.04
C LYS A 58 -13.90 9.18 -19.54
N ASN A 59 -12.74 9.69 -19.92
CA ASN A 59 -11.69 8.90 -20.55
C ASN A 59 -10.92 8.02 -19.56
N ILE A 60 -10.88 8.32 -18.25
CA ILE A 60 -10.16 7.49 -17.28
C ILE A 60 -10.61 6.02 -17.29
N ARG A 61 -11.87 5.75 -17.61
CA ARG A 61 -12.40 4.38 -17.74
C ARG A 61 -11.85 3.62 -18.96
N ASN A 62 -11.25 4.30 -19.93
CA ASN A 62 -10.63 3.69 -21.10
C ASN A 62 -9.20 3.20 -20.83
N TYR A 63 -8.64 3.56 -19.69
CA TYR A 63 -7.30 3.14 -19.26
C TYR A 63 -7.33 1.86 -18.40
N ASN A 64 -8.40 1.09 -18.46
CA ASN A 64 -8.44 -0.24 -17.88
C ASN A 64 -7.43 -1.13 -18.61
N LYS A 65 -6.31 -1.37 -17.98
CA LYS A 65 -5.35 -2.35 -18.46
C LYS A 65 -5.85 -3.73 -18.02
N PRO A 66 -6.05 -4.67 -18.97
CA PRO A 66 -6.27 -6.06 -18.58
C PRO A 66 -5.10 -6.49 -17.69
N SER A 67 -5.40 -6.97 -16.51
CA SER A 67 -4.39 -7.40 -15.56
C SER A 67 -4.37 -8.92 -15.48
N GLU A 68 -3.26 -9.45 -15.03
CA GLU A 68 -3.14 -10.86 -14.72
C GLU A 68 -4.00 -11.16 -13.48
N THR A 69 -4.70 -12.27 -13.53
CA THR A 69 -5.49 -12.75 -12.38
C THR A 69 -4.58 -13.48 -11.39
N PRO A 70 -4.97 -13.60 -10.10
CA PRO A 70 -4.25 -14.43 -9.14
C PRO A 70 -4.12 -15.89 -9.61
N TYR A 71 -2.97 -16.51 -9.38
CA TYR A 71 -2.79 -17.94 -9.67
C TYR A 71 -3.55 -18.83 -8.69
N THR A 72 -3.71 -18.39 -7.45
CA THR A 72 -4.39 -19.12 -6.39
C THR A 72 -5.46 -18.25 -5.76
N PHE A 73 -6.69 -18.77 -5.69
CA PHE A 73 -7.81 -18.09 -5.07
C PHE A 73 -7.96 -18.52 -3.62
N ASN A 74 -7.53 -17.69 -2.67
CA ASN A 74 -7.56 -17.99 -1.24
C ASN A 74 -8.86 -17.60 -0.55
N THR A 75 -9.66 -16.75 -1.18
CA THR A 75 -10.93 -16.27 -0.63
C THR A 75 -12.08 -17.08 -1.20
N LYS A 76 -12.87 -17.71 -0.31
CA LYS A 76 -14.11 -18.38 -0.72
C LYS A 76 -15.13 -17.36 -1.15
N THR A 77 -15.69 -17.54 -2.34
CA THR A 77 -16.71 -16.65 -2.90
C THR A 77 -18.09 -17.20 -2.60
N HIS A 78 -18.91 -16.40 -1.91
CA HIS A 78 -20.32 -16.69 -1.63
C HIS A 78 -21.25 -15.74 -2.40
N TYR A 79 -20.91 -14.47 -2.44
CA TYR A 79 -21.71 -13.40 -3.06
C TYR A 79 -20.93 -12.64 -4.16
N GLY A 80 -19.63 -12.86 -4.29
CA GLY A 80 -18.75 -12.16 -5.21
C GLY A 80 -18.37 -10.74 -4.76
N CYS A 81 -17.71 -10.02 -5.65
CA CYS A 81 -17.30 -8.65 -5.41
C CYS A 81 -18.52 -7.71 -5.31
N PRO A 82 -18.57 -6.77 -4.37
CA PRO A 82 -17.55 -6.38 -3.38
C PRO A 82 -17.72 -7.02 -1.99
N TYR A 83 -18.54 -8.07 -1.85
CA TYR A 83 -18.92 -8.63 -0.55
C TYR A 83 -17.87 -9.59 0.01
N ASP A 84 -17.27 -10.41 -0.85
CA ASP A 84 -16.20 -11.34 -0.51
C ASP A 84 -14.87 -10.76 -1.00
N CYS A 85 -14.31 -9.78 -0.25
CA CYS A 85 -13.08 -9.10 -0.66
C CYS A 85 -11.83 -9.92 -0.32
N GLY A 86 -10.94 -10.10 -1.32
CA GLY A 86 -9.70 -10.86 -1.20
C GLY A 86 -9.26 -11.44 -2.54
N LEU A 87 -8.33 -12.39 -2.51
CA LEU A 87 -7.87 -13.10 -3.71
C LEU A 87 -8.91 -14.15 -4.11
N CYS A 88 -9.93 -13.74 -4.82
CA CYS A 88 -11.03 -14.55 -5.32
C CYS A 88 -11.08 -14.53 -6.87
N PRO A 89 -11.91 -15.37 -7.52
CA PRO A 89 -12.03 -15.37 -8.98
C PRO A 89 -12.46 -14.04 -9.61
N ASP A 90 -13.14 -13.16 -8.85
CA ASP A 90 -13.54 -11.83 -9.30
C ASP A 90 -12.44 -10.77 -9.13
N HIS A 91 -11.28 -11.16 -8.56
CA HIS A 91 -10.15 -10.25 -8.39
C HIS A 91 -9.39 -10.10 -9.70
N GLU A 92 -9.34 -8.90 -10.22
CA GLU A 92 -8.81 -8.60 -11.56
C GLU A 92 -7.30 -8.31 -11.59
N GLN A 93 -6.59 -8.56 -10.47
CA GLN A 93 -5.14 -8.33 -10.38
C GLN A 93 -4.47 -9.39 -9.53
N HIS A 94 -3.23 -9.76 -9.89
CA HIS A 94 -2.35 -10.54 -9.04
C HIS A 94 -1.57 -9.63 -8.06
N SER A 95 -0.88 -10.23 -7.11
CA SER A 95 -0.05 -9.50 -6.13
C SER A 95 1.31 -9.13 -6.72
N CYS A 96 1.35 -8.08 -7.55
CA CYS A 96 2.59 -7.63 -8.19
C CYS A 96 3.67 -7.10 -7.22
N LEU A 97 3.26 -6.64 -6.05
CA LEU A 97 4.13 -6.25 -4.93
C LEU A 97 3.56 -6.80 -3.64
N THR A 98 4.28 -7.71 -3.01
CA THR A 98 3.92 -8.24 -1.70
C THR A 98 4.85 -7.68 -0.63
N ILE A 99 4.28 -7.13 0.43
CA ILE A 99 5.03 -6.56 1.56
C ILE A 99 4.94 -7.52 2.74
N ILE A 100 6.08 -7.93 3.28
CA ILE A 100 6.16 -8.69 4.53
C ILE A 100 6.79 -7.84 5.63
N GLU A 101 6.17 -7.84 6.80
CA GLU A 101 6.68 -7.16 7.97
C GLU A 101 7.38 -8.16 8.89
N ILE A 102 8.71 -8.12 8.92
CA ILE A 102 9.53 -9.07 9.67
C ILE A 102 9.75 -8.65 11.14
N THR A 103 9.43 -7.40 11.43
CA THR A 103 9.55 -6.83 12.78
C THR A 103 8.59 -5.65 12.97
N ASP A 104 8.08 -5.51 14.19
CA ASP A 104 7.31 -4.33 14.59
C ASP A 104 8.23 -3.28 15.28
N ARG A 105 9.51 -3.61 15.56
CA ARG A 105 10.48 -2.73 16.20
C ARG A 105 11.12 -1.77 15.21
N CYS A 106 11.39 -0.55 15.69
CA CYS A 106 12.11 0.47 14.94
C CYS A 106 13.10 1.18 15.86
N ASN A 107 14.19 1.70 15.31
CA ASN A 107 15.13 2.59 16.01
C ASN A 107 14.72 4.07 15.97
N LEU A 108 13.54 4.37 15.44
CA LEU A 108 12.95 5.71 15.35
C LEU A 108 11.57 5.75 16.00
N THR A 109 11.08 6.96 16.32
CA THR A 109 9.75 7.25 16.86
C THR A 109 9.05 8.30 16.00
N CYS A 110 8.88 8.02 14.71
CA CYS A 110 8.29 8.97 13.77
C CYS A 110 6.84 9.28 14.16
N PRO A 111 6.45 10.56 14.30
CA PRO A 111 5.09 10.94 14.68
C PRO A 111 4.04 10.55 13.63
N THR A 112 4.45 10.39 12.38
CA THR A 112 3.59 9.99 11.25
C THR A 112 3.60 8.48 10.98
N CYS A 113 4.23 7.68 11.85
CA CYS A 113 4.33 6.23 11.66
C CYS A 113 2.95 5.56 11.80
N TYR A 114 2.39 5.08 10.70
CA TYR A 114 1.09 4.40 10.70
C TYR A 114 1.09 3.09 11.52
N ALA A 115 2.24 2.41 11.62
CA ALA A 115 2.41 1.17 12.38
C ALA A 115 2.67 1.40 13.87
N GLY A 116 2.93 2.64 14.29
CA GLY A 116 3.29 2.96 15.67
C GLY A 116 4.57 2.27 16.16
N SER A 117 5.47 1.91 15.26
CA SER A 117 6.72 1.22 15.57
C SER A 117 7.64 2.12 16.38
N SER A 118 8.33 1.52 17.34
CA SER A 118 9.28 2.24 18.22
C SER A 118 10.34 1.29 18.81
N PRO A 119 11.40 1.80 19.44
CA PRO A 119 12.41 0.98 20.12
C PRO A 119 11.87 0.20 21.32
N SER A 120 10.84 0.73 21.97
CA SER A 120 10.27 0.17 23.20
C SER A 120 9.08 -0.77 22.94
N HIS A 121 8.59 -0.86 21.71
CA HIS A 121 7.37 -1.61 21.39
C HIS A 121 7.58 -2.59 20.24
N GLY A 122 6.85 -3.71 20.29
CA GLY A 122 6.84 -4.71 19.23
C GLY A 122 7.85 -5.86 19.42
N ARG A 123 7.82 -6.80 18.47
CA ARG A 123 8.68 -7.98 18.44
C ARG A 123 9.32 -8.19 17.08
N HIS A 124 10.39 -8.95 17.04
CA HIS A 124 10.88 -9.57 15.81
C HIS A 124 10.10 -10.87 15.57
N ARG A 125 9.70 -11.13 14.35
CA ARG A 125 9.14 -12.43 13.95
C ARG A 125 10.26 -13.46 13.94
N THR A 126 9.95 -14.71 14.23
CA THR A 126 10.95 -15.75 14.10
C THR A 126 11.31 -16.01 12.65
N LEU A 127 12.48 -16.59 12.40
CA LEU A 127 12.88 -16.96 11.03
C LEU A 127 11.88 -17.92 10.41
N GLU A 128 11.31 -18.85 11.17
CA GLU A 128 10.30 -19.79 10.72
C GLU A 128 8.99 -19.09 10.32
N GLU A 129 8.55 -18.09 11.10
CA GLU A 129 7.37 -17.28 10.72
C GLU A 129 7.61 -16.54 9.41
N VAL A 130 8.80 -15.94 9.24
CA VAL A 130 9.14 -15.21 8.00
C VAL A 130 9.27 -16.15 6.80
N LYS A 131 9.89 -17.32 6.98
CA LYS A 131 9.94 -18.34 5.92
C LYS A 131 8.54 -18.76 5.48
N ALA A 132 7.65 -19.05 6.44
CA ALA A 132 6.26 -19.40 6.13
C ALA A 132 5.52 -18.30 5.35
N MET A 133 5.79 -17.01 5.65
CA MET A 133 5.24 -15.89 4.85
C MET A 133 5.77 -15.93 3.41
N LEU A 134 7.08 -16.08 3.23
CA LEU A 134 7.71 -16.14 1.91
C LEU A 134 7.22 -17.34 1.09
N ASP A 135 7.12 -18.50 1.73
CA ASP A 135 6.60 -19.74 1.09
C ASP A 135 5.15 -19.56 0.65
N THR A 136 4.32 -18.93 1.48
CA THR A 136 2.93 -18.60 1.13
C THR A 136 2.84 -17.70 -0.10
N ILE A 137 3.72 -16.69 -0.21
CA ILE A 137 3.77 -15.82 -1.39
C ILE A 137 4.10 -16.64 -2.64
N VAL A 138 5.12 -17.49 -2.58
CA VAL A 138 5.52 -18.33 -3.71
C VAL A 138 4.44 -19.37 -4.07
N GLU A 139 3.75 -19.93 -3.06
CA GLU A 139 2.64 -20.85 -3.30
C GLU A 139 1.51 -20.16 -4.09
N ASN A 140 1.22 -18.91 -3.78
CA ASN A 140 0.14 -18.15 -4.40
C ASN A 140 0.50 -17.56 -5.75
N GLU A 141 1.69 -16.99 -5.89
CA GLU A 141 2.11 -16.24 -7.10
C GLU A 141 3.02 -17.05 -8.04
N LYS A 142 3.52 -18.22 -7.61
CA LYS A 142 4.49 -19.07 -8.30
C LYS A 142 5.85 -18.39 -8.50
N GLU A 143 5.89 -17.29 -9.24
CA GLU A 143 7.07 -16.45 -9.50
C GLU A 143 6.74 -15.01 -9.12
N PRO A 144 6.75 -14.65 -7.81
CA PRO A 144 6.41 -13.31 -7.35
C PRO A 144 7.27 -12.25 -8.02
N ASP A 145 6.64 -11.18 -8.50
CA ASP A 145 7.37 -10.10 -9.18
C ASP A 145 8.26 -9.34 -8.20
N VAL A 146 7.68 -8.80 -7.13
CA VAL A 146 8.42 -8.06 -6.12
C VAL A 146 7.98 -8.48 -4.72
N VAL A 147 8.94 -8.82 -3.87
CA VAL A 147 8.71 -8.98 -2.43
C VAL A 147 9.49 -7.90 -1.68
N GLN A 148 8.77 -7.06 -0.95
CA GLN A 148 9.35 -6.03 -0.11
C GLN A 148 9.43 -6.52 1.34
N ILE A 149 10.63 -6.57 1.86
CA ILE A 149 10.92 -6.83 3.28
C ILE A 149 10.82 -5.51 4.02
N SER A 150 9.91 -5.43 4.98
CA SER A 150 9.52 -4.23 5.69
C SER A 150 9.23 -4.52 7.17
N GLY A 151 8.55 -3.59 7.82
CA GLY A 151 8.17 -3.64 9.23
C GLY A 151 8.40 -2.29 9.89
N GLY A 152 8.83 -2.27 11.15
CA GLY A 152 9.35 -1.06 11.76
C GLY A 152 10.65 -0.64 11.07
N GLU A 153 11.77 -1.27 11.47
CA GLU A 153 13.05 -1.17 10.74
C GLU A 153 13.61 -2.59 10.54
N PRO A 154 13.53 -3.15 9.34
CA PRO A 154 13.89 -4.54 9.09
C PRO A 154 15.37 -4.86 9.35
N THR A 155 16.27 -3.89 9.17
CA THR A 155 17.72 -4.08 9.41
C THR A 155 18.07 -4.35 10.87
N LEU A 156 17.16 -4.07 11.81
CA LEU A 156 17.30 -4.41 13.23
C LEU A 156 16.97 -5.87 13.55
N HIS A 157 16.42 -6.61 12.58
CA HIS A 157 16.08 -8.01 12.83
C HIS A 157 17.36 -8.84 13.06
N PRO A 158 17.48 -9.60 14.17
CA PRO A 158 18.71 -10.33 14.50
C PRO A 158 19.12 -11.36 13.44
N GLN A 159 18.16 -11.87 12.68
CA GLN A 159 18.38 -12.83 11.60
C GLN A 159 18.08 -12.21 10.21
N PHE A 160 18.31 -10.90 10.06
CA PHE A 160 17.98 -10.17 8.84
C PHE A 160 18.65 -10.79 7.59
N PHE A 161 19.90 -11.13 7.67
CA PHE A 161 20.62 -11.74 6.56
C PHE A 161 20.21 -13.20 6.30
N ASP A 162 19.86 -13.96 7.32
CA ASP A 162 19.32 -15.33 7.15
C ASP A 162 18.00 -15.29 6.38
N ILE A 163 17.18 -14.24 6.61
CA ILE A 163 15.94 -13.99 5.87
C ILE A 163 16.25 -13.67 4.41
N LEU A 164 17.21 -12.78 4.14
CA LEU A 164 17.61 -12.46 2.77
C LEU A 164 18.19 -13.67 2.05
N ASP A 165 19.06 -14.42 2.73
CA ASP A 165 19.64 -15.66 2.19
C ASP A 165 18.55 -16.64 1.79
N TYR A 166 17.54 -16.82 2.65
CA TYR A 166 16.39 -17.67 2.33
C TYR A 166 15.57 -17.12 1.17
N ALA A 167 15.22 -15.84 1.18
CA ALA A 167 14.44 -15.22 0.11
C ALA A 167 15.10 -15.37 -1.26
N LYS A 168 16.44 -15.29 -1.33
CA LYS A 168 17.21 -15.49 -2.57
C LYS A 168 17.23 -16.96 -3.07
N THR A 169 16.82 -17.93 -2.26
CA THR A 169 16.64 -19.33 -2.72
C THR A 169 15.28 -19.56 -3.39
N LEU A 170 14.35 -18.64 -3.24
CA LEU A 170 12.99 -18.73 -3.77
C LEU A 170 12.89 -18.10 -5.18
N PRO A 171 11.90 -18.48 -5.99
CA PRO A 171 11.70 -17.96 -7.34
C PRO A 171 11.09 -16.54 -7.34
N ILE A 172 11.60 -15.67 -6.48
CA ILE A 172 11.20 -14.25 -6.39
C ILE A 172 12.02 -13.48 -7.41
N LYS A 173 11.36 -12.78 -8.33
CA LYS A 173 12.05 -12.04 -9.39
C LYS A 173 12.83 -10.83 -8.86
N HIS A 174 12.28 -10.14 -7.85
CA HIS A 174 12.94 -8.98 -7.26
C HIS A 174 12.68 -8.87 -5.76
N ILE A 175 13.74 -8.67 -4.97
CA ILE A 175 13.65 -8.45 -3.52
C ILE A 175 13.96 -7.00 -3.23
N MET A 176 13.10 -6.34 -2.48
CA MET A 176 13.25 -4.96 -2.04
C MET A 176 13.32 -4.92 -0.51
N VAL A 177 14.21 -4.10 0.05
CA VAL A 177 14.28 -3.83 1.50
C VAL A 177 13.91 -2.38 1.76
N ASN A 178 12.82 -2.17 2.48
CA ASN A 178 12.39 -0.83 2.92
C ASN A 178 13.06 -0.49 4.25
N THR A 179 13.95 0.50 4.26
CA THR A 179 14.74 0.85 5.44
C THR A 179 14.92 2.36 5.58
N ASN A 180 15.06 2.84 6.82
CA ASN A 180 15.46 4.21 7.10
C ASN A 180 16.96 4.48 6.82
N GLY A 181 17.75 3.43 6.53
CA GLY A 181 19.15 3.50 6.11
C GLY A 181 20.16 3.77 7.20
N LEU A 182 19.77 3.89 8.46
CA LEU A 182 20.73 4.22 9.55
C LEU A 182 21.81 3.15 9.74
N GLU A 183 21.45 1.87 9.66
CA GLU A 183 22.44 0.78 9.77
C GLU A 183 23.39 0.76 8.56
N ILE A 184 22.88 1.03 7.37
CA ILE A 184 23.69 1.15 6.15
C ILE A 184 24.71 2.31 6.27
N ALA A 185 24.27 3.43 6.84
CA ALA A 185 25.13 4.61 7.03
C ALA A 185 26.20 4.43 8.13
N ARG A 186 25.92 3.58 9.12
CA ARG A 186 26.82 3.34 10.27
C ARG A 186 27.87 2.26 10.03
N ASP A 187 27.50 1.23 9.25
CA ASP A 187 28.34 0.06 9.03
C ASP A 187 28.58 -0.19 7.53
N PHE A 188 29.83 0.06 7.10
CA PHE A 188 30.21 -0.16 5.71
C PHE A 188 30.22 -1.65 5.30
N GLU A 189 30.56 -2.55 6.20
CA GLU A 189 30.54 -3.99 5.91
C GLU A 189 29.10 -4.51 5.79
N PHE A 190 28.17 -3.94 6.57
CA PHE A 190 26.72 -4.20 6.38
C PHE A 190 26.27 -3.77 4.98
N ALA A 191 26.63 -2.54 4.55
CA ALA A 191 26.29 -2.04 3.22
C ALA A 191 26.91 -2.90 2.09
N LYS A 192 28.16 -3.34 2.28
CA LYS A 192 28.85 -4.22 1.34
C LYS A 192 28.20 -5.61 1.26
N ARG A 193 27.75 -6.16 2.39
CA ARG A 193 27.01 -7.41 2.39
C ARG A 193 25.68 -7.28 1.67
N LEU A 194 24.94 -6.18 1.84
CA LEU A 194 23.71 -5.91 1.08
C LEU A 194 23.97 -5.88 -0.43
N LYS A 195 25.07 -5.26 -0.88
CA LYS A 195 25.45 -5.25 -2.29
C LYS A 195 25.65 -6.66 -2.88
N SER A 196 26.04 -7.65 -2.08
CA SER A 196 26.25 -9.02 -2.57
C SER A 196 24.96 -9.75 -3.00
N TYR A 197 23.79 -9.20 -2.63
CA TYR A 197 22.49 -9.76 -3.05
C TYR A 197 22.07 -9.33 -4.46
N SER A 198 22.78 -8.38 -5.11
CA SER A 198 22.57 -8.03 -6.52
C SER A 198 22.96 -9.19 -7.44
N PRO A 199 22.33 -9.37 -8.61
CA PRO A 199 21.22 -8.58 -9.16
C PRO A 199 19.87 -8.92 -8.49
N ASP A 200 18.79 -8.25 -8.95
CA ASP A 200 17.40 -8.50 -8.48
C ASP A 200 17.22 -8.23 -6.98
N PHE A 201 17.93 -7.20 -6.51
CA PHE A 201 17.86 -6.72 -5.14
C PHE A 201 17.97 -5.18 -5.10
N GLU A 202 17.06 -4.55 -4.34
CA GLU A 202 16.97 -3.09 -4.23
C GLU A 202 16.79 -2.64 -2.79
N ILE A 203 17.35 -1.48 -2.47
CA ILE A 203 17.09 -0.76 -1.23
C ILE A 203 16.08 0.35 -1.50
N TYR A 204 14.90 0.25 -0.89
CA TYR A 204 13.92 1.32 -0.82
C TYR A 204 14.23 2.19 0.39
N LEU A 205 15.01 3.25 0.16
CA LEU A 205 15.39 4.17 1.22
C LEU A 205 14.25 5.11 1.57
N GLN A 206 13.76 5.00 2.79
CA GLN A 206 12.73 5.90 3.32
C GLN A 206 13.33 7.27 3.63
N PHE A 207 13.03 8.25 2.78
CA PHE A 207 13.60 9.59 2.86
C PHE A 207 12.55 10.65 2.57
N ASP A 208 12.28 11.53 3.54
CA ASP A 208 11.13 12.45 3.48
C ASP A 208 11.54 13.88 3.09
N SER A 209 12.76 14.33 3.45
CA SER A 209 13.17 15.71 3.19
C SER A 209 14.68 15.92 3.28
N PHE A 210 15.20 16.88 2.47
CA PHE A 210 16.55 17.43 2.62
C PHE A 210 16.66 18.55 3.66
N LYS A 211 15.52 19.02 4.21
CA LYS A 211 15.51 20.06 5.23
C LYS A 211 15.69 19.40 6.60
N GLU A 212 16.74 19.78 7.30
CA GLU A 212 17.07 19.25 8.63
C GLU A 212 15.90 19.36 9.63
N GLU A 213 15.21 20.49 9.63
CA GLU A 213 14.06 20.74 10.51
C GLU A 213 12.91 19.78 10.22
N THR A 214 12.59 19.53 8.95
CA THR A 214 11.54 18.58 8.56
C THR A 214 11.96 17.16 8.91
N PHE A 215 13.21 16.81 8.60
CA PHE A 215 13.74 15.49 8.90
C PHE A 215 13.74 15.18 10.40
N ARG A 216 14.08 16.14 11.26
CA ARG A 216 14.02 15.99 12.72
C ARG A 216 12.61 15.85 13.26
N ARG A 217 11.64 16.52 12.65
CA ARG A 217 10.22 16.41 13.03
C ARG A 217 9.59 15.10 12.65
N GLU A 218 9.93 14.60 11.45
CA GLU A 218 9.36 13.36 10.93
C GLU A 218 10.04 12.11 11.52
N LYS A 219 11.33 12.23 11.88
CA LYS A 219 12.13 11.13 12.42
C LYS A 219 12.81 11.57 13.70
N GLU A 220 12.11 11.48 14.83
CA GLU A 220 12.76 11.66 16.13
C GLU A 220 13.79 10.55 16.34
N LEU A 221 15.05 10.94 16.19
CA LEU A 221 16.18 10.08 16.53
C LEU A 221 16.22 9.89 18.04
N ILE A 222 16.06 8.68 18.51
CA ILE A 222 16.40 8.33 19.88
C ILE A 222 17.92 8.23 19.94
N VAL A 223 18.53 9.18 20.65
CA VAL A 223 19.94 9.20 21.00
C VAL A 223 20.21 8.26 22.16
#